data_749d9e2e6b4b5ab118c3531a2e98aa60
#
_entry.id   749d9e2e6b4b5ab118c3531a2e98aa60
#
_cell.length_a   1.000
_cell.length_b   1.000
_cell.length_c   1.000
_cell.angle_alpha   90.00
_cell.angle_beta   90.00
_cell.angle_gamma   90.00
#
_symmetry.space_group_name_H-M   'P 1'
#
loop_
_entity.id
_entity.type
_entity.pdbx_description
1 polymer ?
#
loop_
_entity_poly.entity_id
_entity_poly.type
_entity_poly.pdbx_seq_one_letter_code
_entity_poly.pdbx_strand_id
1 'polypeptide(L)'
;REQKDEFEGIYKKSVNELENSRQMQLDIMKDVDNFQENRDQIFANTENKRKEVADFKEELNLVTSRLYGLENLQASFEGFEEGVKNVMLWHRKRYEATADGGMQEVPEMLPISEVVSVPEDYEVAMEAALGGRLQVLLTENQDLSLGAIDYLKDNNTGRSSFLSANADDSQSSEQSTPSGEGFVNLLTDVVSAPDKYSQSVQLLLNKVAIVDSVRTALRMRPAYPGWTFVTKDGDTLSADGVLTGGAQDSADSGILKRKREIQDLSQKKEEWA
;
A
#
# COMPACT_ATOMS: atom_id res chain seq x y z
N ARG A 1 -80.11 -6.27 -61.07
CA ARG A 1 -79.42 -7.24 -60.17
C ARG A 1 -77.90 -6.97 -60.15
N GLU A 2 -77.25 -6.80 -61.28
CA GLU A 2 -75.78 -6.59 -61.37
C GLU A 2 -75.26 -5.36 -60.59
N GLN A 3 -75.97 -4.19 -60.70
CA GLN A 3 -75.64 -3.02 -59.97
C GLN A 3 -75.68 -3.17 -58.42
N LYS A 4 -76.63 -3.97 -57.92
CA LYS A 4 -76.76 -4.24 -56.48
C LYS A 4 -75.59 -5.09 -55.95
N ASP A 5 -75.23 -6.10 -56.73
CA ASP A 5 -74.17 -7.02 -56.40
C ASP A 5 -72.77 -6.30 -56.42
N GLU A 6 -72.59 -5.32 -57.35
CA GLU A 6 -71.45 -4.48 -57.44
C GLU A 6 -71.30 -3.52 -56.20
N PHE A 7 -72.43 -2.91 -55.83
CA PHE A 7 -72.45 -2.03 -54.65
C PHE A 7 -72.23 -2.81 -53.34
N GLU A 8 -72.74 -4.02 -53.23
CA GLU A 8 -72.49 -4.91 -52.08
C GLU A 8 -71.02 -5.32 -52.02
N GLY A 9 -70.38 -5.60 -53.18
CA GLY A 9 -68.91 -5.86 -53.26
C GLY A 9 -68.07 -4.70 -52.79
N ILE A 10 -68.38 -3.49 -53.26
CA ILE A 10 -67.68 -2.27 -52.86
C ILE A 10 -67.88 -1.97 -51.37
N TYR A 11 -69.10 -2.13 -50.86
CA TYR A 11 -69.39 -1.95 -49.45
C TYR A 11 -68.60 -2.90 -48.54
N LYS A 12 -68.60 -4.18 -48.84
CA LYS A 12 -67.83 -5.19 -48.09
C LYS A 12 -66.30 -4.88 -48.11
N LYS A 13 -65.78 -4.45 -49.26
CA LYS A 13 -64.39 -4.04 -49.39
C LYS A 13 -64.07 -2.88 -48.49
N SER A 14 -64.89 -1.81 -48.55
CA SER A 14 -64.69 -0.63 -47.74
C SER A 14 -64.80 -0.89 -46.22
N VAL A 15 -65.70 -1.80 -45.78
CA VAL A 15 -65.83 -2.23 -44.39
C VAL A 15 -64.56 -3.00 -43.95
N ASN A 16 -64.04 -3.92 -44.76
CA ASN A 16 -62.80 -4.61 -44.45
C ASN A 16 -61.60 -3.67 -44.40
N GLU A 17 -61.51 -2.71 -45.33
CA GLU A 17 -60.43 -1.71 -45.31
C GLU A 17 -60.49 -0.82 -44.05
N LEU A 18 -61.72 -0.44 -43.61
CA LEU A 18 -61.93 0.32 -42.38
C LEU A 18 -61.49 -0.52 -41.14
N GLU A 19 -61.84 -1.79 -41.09
CA GLU A 19 -61.51 -2.69 -39.99
C GLU A 19 -60.01 -2.94 -39.89
N ASN A 20 -59.36 -3.16 -41.04
CA ASN A 20 -57.90 -3.26 -41.11
C ASN A 20 -57.19 -1.94 -40.67
N SER A 21 -57.71 -0.79 -41.08
CA SER A 21 -57.16 0.49 -40.67
C SER A 21 -57.32 0.74 -39.17
N ARG A 22 -58.45 0.32 -38.58
CA ARG A 22 -58.64 0.40 -37.12
C ARG A 22 -57.69 -0.53 -36.36
N GLN A 23 -57.51 -1.76 -36.87
CA GLN A 23 -56.54 -2.68 -36.25
C GLN A 23 -55.14 -2.14 -36.32
N MET A 24 -54.70 -1.63 -37.47
CA MET A 24 -53.40 -1.01 -37.65
C MET A 24 -53.22 0.21 -36.71
N GLN A 25 -54.27 1.02 -36.51
CA GLN A 25 -54.22 2.12 -35.57
C GLN A 25 -54.00 1.65 -34.13
N LEU A 26 -54.69 0.58 -33.70
CA LEU A 26 -54.50 0.00 -32.37
C LEU A 26 -53.09 -0.58 -32.17
N ASP A 27 -52.53 -1.23 -33.17
CA ASP A 27 -51.20 -1.79 -33.14
C ASP A 27 -50.16 -0.67 -33.04
N ILE A 28 -50.30 0.40 -33.85
CA ILE A 28 -49.41 1.58 -33.75
C ILE A 28 -49.51 2.24 -32.36
N MET A 29 -50.71 2.38 -31.79
CA MET A 29 -50.86 2.94 -30.44
C MET A 29 -50.11 2.11 -29.39
N LYS A 30 -50.23 0.77 -29.45
CA LYS A 30 -49.46 -0.12 -28.57
C LYS A 30 -47.95 0.03 -28.75
N ASP A 31 -47.50 0.14 -30.01
CA ASP A 31 -46.09 0.34 -30.28
C ASP A 31 -45.60 1.69 -29.73
N VAL A 32 -46.35 2.75 -29.87
CA VAL A 32 -46.05 4.07 -29.28
C VAL A 32 -45.97 3.99 -27.77
N ASP A 33 -46.90 3.32 -27.10
CA ASP A 33 -46.90 3.14 -25.65
C ASP A 33 -45.65 2.36 -25.21
N ASN A 34 -45.33 1.25 -25.89
CA ASN A 34 -44.14 0.45 -25.63
C ASN A 34 -42.83 1.28 -25.83
N PHE A 35 -42.77 2.08 -26.90
CA PHE A 35 -41.59 2.96 -27.11
C PHE A 35 -41.48 4.02 -26.06
N GLN A 36 -42.59 4.57 -25.57
CA GLN A 36 -42.54 5.55 -24.46
C GLN A 36 -42.06 4.91 -23.17
N GLU A 37 -42.53 3.74 -22.83
CA GLU A 37 -42.08 3.01 -21.64
C GLU A 37 -40.57 2.65 -21.72
N ASN A 38 -40.12 2.12 -22.85
CA ASN A 38 -38.71 1.82 -23.10
C ASN A 38 -37.85 3.07 -23.01
N ARG A 39 -38.30 4.20 -23.57
CA ARG A 39 -37.58 5.49 -23.47
C ARG A 39 -37.42 5.90 -22.01
N ASP A 40 -38.49 5.81 -21.22
CA ASP A 40 -38.46 6.24 -19.82
C ASP A 40 -37.57 5.33 -18.98
N GLN A 41 -37.55 4.01 -19.25
CA GLN A 41 -36.61 3.07 -18.63
C GLN A 41 -35.15 3.38 -18.99
N ILE A 42 -34.86 3.65 -20.27
CA ILE A 42 -33.51 4.01 -20.73
C ILE A 42 -33.08 5.31 -20.07
N PHE A 43 -33.96 6.30 -19.99
CA PHE A 43 -33.66 7.58 -19.34
C PHE A 43 -33.32 7.39 -17.85
N ALA A 44 -34.15 6.65 -17.11
CA ALA A 44 -33.90 6.33 -15.70
C ALA A 44 -32.58 5.58 -15.49
N ASN A 45 -32.28 4.59 -16.33
CA ASN A 45 -31.05 3.85 -16.28
C ASN A 45 -29.83 4.75 -16.58
N THR A 46 -29.96 5.66 -17.54
CA THR A 46 -28.89 6.59 -17.89
C THR A 46 -28.59 7.56 -16.73
N GLU A 47 -29.61 8.07 -16.06
CA GLU A 47 -29.44 8.94 -14.90
C GLU A 47 -28.80 8.19 -13.71
N ASN A 48 -29.19 6.96 -13.49
CA ASN A 48 -28.57 6.12 -12.45
C ASN A 48 -27.09 5.88 -12.77
N LYS A 49 -26.76 5.53 -14.01
CA LYS A 49 -25.36 5.34 -14.44
C LYS A 49 -24.53 6.62 -14.37
N ARG A 50 -25.13 7.78 -14.66
CA ARG A 50 -24.45 9.06 -14.49
C ARG A 50 -24.09 9.35 -13.04
N LYS A 51 -24.98 9.02 -12.11
CA LYS A 51 -24.71 9.14 -10.67
C LYS A 51 -23.58 8.21 -10.24
N GLU A 52 -23.67 6.91 -10.59
CA GLU A 52 -22.60 5.96 -10.30
C GLU A 52 -21.23 6.45 -10.81
N VAL A 53 -21.17 6.96 -12.05
CA VAL A 53 -19.92 7.51 -12.61
C VAL A 53 -19.44 8.76 -11.86
N ALA A 54 -20.37 9.60 -11.39
CA ALA A 54 -20.01 10.78 -10.60
C ALA A 54 -19.41 10.37 -9.24
N ASP A 55 -20.03 9.42 -8.56
CA ASP A 55 -19.59 8.89 -7.27
C ASP A 55 -18.20 8.24 -7.40
N PHE A 56 -18.00 7.39 -8.42
CA PHE A 56 -16.68 6.79 -8.69
C PHE A 56 -15.60 7.82 -9.00
N LYS A 57 -15.93 8.89 -9.73
CA LYS A 57 -14.97 9.98 -10.00
C LYS A 57 -14.58 10.72 -8.72
N GLU A 58 -15.52 10.94 -7.82
CA GLU A 58 -15.24 11.57 -6.53
C GLU A 58 -14.32 10.68 -5.68
N GLU A 59 -14.61 9.38 -5.59
CA GLU A 59 -13.76 8.42 -4.87
C GLU A 59 -12.36 8.34 -5.48
N LEU A 60 -12.23 8.29 -6.82
CA LEU A 60 -10.93 8.29 -7.49
C LEU A 60 -10.13 9.56 -7.20
N ASN A 61 -10.79 10.72 -7.17
CA ASN A 61 -10.15 11.99 -6.81
C ASN A 61 -9.64 11.98 -5.37
N LEU A 62 -10.40 11.44 -4.42
CA LEU A 62 -9.99 11.31 -3.03
C LEU A 62 -8.77 10.39 -2.90
N VAL A 63 -8.81 9.21 -3.52
CA VAL A 63 -7.69 8.25 -3.55
C VAL A 63 -6.44 8.90 -4.16
N THR A 64 -6.59 9.57 -5.31
CA THR A 64 -5.47 10.21 -6.01
C THR A 64 -4.86 11.34 -5.19
N SER A 65 -5.69 12.17 -4.56
CA SER A 65 -5.22 13.28 -3.72
C SER A 65 -4.50 12.77 -2.47
N ARG A 66 -5.01 11.72 -1.84
CA ARG A 66 -4.38 11.09 -0.68
C ARG A 66 -3.05 10.46 -1.04
N LEU A 67 -3.01 9.69 -2.14
CA LEU A 67 -1.79 9.08 -2.67
C LEU A 67 -0.73 10.14 -2.95
N TYR A 68 -1.08 11.20 -3.67
CA TYR A 68 -0.16 12.30 -3.97
C TYR A 68 0.42 12.95 -2.70
N GLY A 69 -0.41 13.16 -1.69
CA GLY A 69 0.04 13.68 -0.40
C GLY A 69 1.05 12.77 0.30
N LEU A 70 0.78 11.47 0.33
CA LEU A 70 1.66 10.47 0.95
C LEU A 70 2.98 10.31 0.18
N GLU A 71 2.91 10.27 -1.16
CA GLU A 71 4.10 10.21 -2.03
C GLU A 71 5.01 11.43 -1.84
N ASN A 72 4.44 12.62 -1.69
CA ASN A 72 5.23 13.83 -1.40
C ASN A 72 5.91 13.76 -0.03
N LEU A 73 5.23 13.27 1.01
CA LEU A 73 5.82 13.05 2.33
C LEU A 73 6.95 12.01 2.26
N GLN A 74 6.79 10.96 1.49
CA GLN A 74 7.83 9.94 1.28
C GLN A 74 9.00 10.53 0.48
N ALA A 75 8.74 11.24 -0.61
CA ALA A 75 9.77 11.85 -1.44
C ALA A 75 10.60 12.92 -0.72
N SER A 76 10.01 13.59 0.27
CA SER A 76 10.70 14.56 1.13
C SER A 76 11.33 13.93 2.38
N PHE A 77 11.20 12.61 2.57
CA PHE A 77 11.63 11.89 3.78
C PHE A 77 11.08 12.51 5.07
N GLU A 78 9.80 12.95 5.02
CA GLU A 78 9.14 13.48 6.21
C GLU A 78 8.89 12.36 7.23
N GLY A 79 9.19 12.62 8.52
CA GLY A 79 9.15 11.62 9.59
C GLY A 79 10.44 10.79 9.73
N PHE A 80 11.45 11.02 8.88
CA PHE A 80 12.80 10.47 9.10
C PHE A 80 13.64 11.43 9.93
N GLU A 81 14.65 10.88 10.62
CA GLU A 81 15.66 11.69 11.31
C GLU A 81 16.37 12.62 10.33
N GLU A 82 16.76 13.81 10.79
CA GLU A 82 17.36 14.85 9.96
C GLU A 82 18.59 14.35 9.20
N GLY A 83 19.43 13.55 9.84
CA GLY A 83 20.61 12.98 9.20
C GLY A 83 20.28 12.05 8.04
N VAL A 84 19.26 11.20 8.21
CA VAL A 84 18.77 10.28 7.16
C VAL A 84 18.23 11.08 5.98
N LYS A 85 17.35 12.04 6.26
CA LYS A 85 16.76 12.93 5.26
C LYS A 85 17.84 13.65 4.44
N ASN A 86 18.83 14.25 5.11
CA ASN A 86 19.89 15.01 4.45
C ASN A 86 20.78 14.11 3.58
N VAL A 87 21.11 12.90 4.05
CA VAL A 87 21.89 11.93 3.26
C VAL A 87 21.11 11.47 2.03
N MET A 88 19.83 11.14 2.17
CA MET A 88 19.01 10.69 1.04
C MET A 88 18.84 11.78 -0.02
N LEU A 89 18.63 13.02 0.39
CA LEU A 89 18.58 14.17 -0.53
C LEU A 89 19.94 14.45 -1.20
N TRP A 90 21.06 14.32 -0.45
CA TRP A 90 22.41 14.44 -1.01
C TRP A 90 22.68 13.34 -2.03
N HIS A 91 22.36 12.10 -1.70
CA HIS A 91 22.52 10.96 -2.60
C HIS A 91 21.73 11.17 -3.90
N ARG A 92 20.45 11.55 -3.80
CA ARG A 92 19.61 11.85 -4.98
C ARG A 92 20.23 12.92 -5.86
N LYS A 93 20.60 14.08 -5.29
CA LYS A 93 21.21 15.18 -6.05
C LYS A 93 22.51 14.80 -6.74
N ARG A 94 23.34 13.99 -6.07
CA ARG A 94 24.63 13.57 -6.62
C ARG A 94 24.48 12.73 -7.88
N TYR A 95 23.45 11.89 -7.94
CA TYR A 95 23.25 10.94 -9.03
C TYR A 95 22.23 11.41 -10.07
N GLU A 96 21.31 12.29 -9.76
CA GLU A 96 20.50 12.98 -10.75
C GLU A 96 21.36 13.83 -11.69
N ALA A 97 22.41 14.45 -11.16
CA ALA A 97 23.37 15.25 -11.95
C ALA A 97 24.25 14.38 -12.87
N THR A 98 24.41 13.09 -12.61
CA THR A 98 25.21 12.17 -13.46
C THR A 98 24.40 11.48 -14.54
N ALA A 99 23.07 11.47 -14.46
CA ALA A 99 22.18 10.87 -15.45
C ALA A 99 22.23 11.60 -16.82
N ASP A 100 22.68 12.83 -16.86
CA ASP A 100 22.82 13.65 -18.09
C ASP A 100 24.08 13.30 -18.94
N GLY A 101 24.97 12.40 -18.48
CA GLY A 101 26.28 12.21 -19.13
C GLY A 101 26.79 10.79 -19.34
N GLY A 102 26.07 9.74 -19.02
CA GLY A 102 26.53 8.35 -19.26
C GLY A 102 25.91 7.33 -18.31
N MET A 103 25.83 6.07 -18.76
CA MET A 103 25.38 4.89 -18.01
C MET A 103 26.33 4.58 -16.83
N GLN A 104 26.28 5.40 -15.78
CA GLN A 104 26.92 5.03 -14.52
C GLN A 104 25.81 4.45 -13.62
N GLU A 105 25.93 3.18 -13.25
CA GLU A 105 25.03 2.56 -12.28
C GLU A 105 25.08 3.39 -10.99
N VAL A 106 23.92 3.89 -10.58
CA VAL A 106 23.78 4.63 -9.32
C VAL A 106 23.88 3.63 -8.18
N PRO A 107 24.93 3.70 -7.33
CA PRO A 107 25.00 2.78 -6.20
C PRO A 107 23.80 2.98 -5.28
N GLU A 108 23.16 1.88 -4.93
CA GLU A 108 21.90 1.91 -4.21
C GLU A 108 22.08 2.30 -2.74
N MET A 109 21.20 3.18 -2.27
CA MET A 109 21.11 3.58 -0.86
C MET A 109 19.63 3.73 -0.50
N LEU A 110 19.15 2.90 0.43
CA LEU A 110 17.74 2.85 0.84
C LEU A 110 17.64 2.68 2.36
N PRO A 111 16.69 3.33 3.03
CA PRO A 111 16.39 3.01 4.43
C PRO A 111 15.78 1.61 4.52
N ILE A 112 16.03 0.92 5.64
CA ILE A 112 15.50 -0.43 5.88
C ILE A 112 13.97 -0.47 5.71
N SER A 113 13.28 0.54 6.19
CA SER A 113 11.83 0.66 6.07
C SER A 113 11.31 0.56 4.63
N GLU A 114 12.09 0.98 3.64
CA GLU A 114 11.73 0.87 2.23
C GLU A 114 11.95 -0.53 1.66
N VAL A 115 12.87 -1.29 2.24
CA VAL A 115 13.27 -2.61 1.76
C VAL A 115 12.41 -3.72 2.33
N VAL A 116 12.01 -3.62 3.61
CA VAL A 116 11.23 -4.65 4.29
C VAL A 116 9.76 -4.60 3.93
N SER A 117 9.12 -5.77 3.83
CA SER A 117 7.68 -5.93 3.75
C SER A 117 7.19 -6.74 4.94
N VAL A 118 6.18 -6.24 5.62
CA VAL A 118 5.66 -6.79 6.87
C VAL A 118 4.13 -6.86 6.76
N PRO A 119 3.49 -7.97 7.18
CA PRO A 119 2.04 -8.02 7.28
C PRO A 119 1.51 -6.98 8.29
N GLU A 120 0.34 -6.41 8.02
CA GLU A 120 -0.28 -5.35 8.83
C GLU A 120 -0.28 -5.63 10.34
N ASP A 121 -0.59 -6.87 10.72
CA ASP A 121 -0.64 -7.33 12.11
C ASP A 121 0.69 -7.21 12.87
N TYR A 122 1.81 -7.07 12.16
CA TYR A 122 3.16 -7.05 12.74
C TYR A 122 3.90 -5.73 12.50
N GLU A 123 3.28 -4.75 11.84
CA GLU A 123 3.91 -3.44 11.59
C GLU A 123 4.30 -2.75 12.89
N VAL A 124 3.36 -2.69 13.85
CA VAL A 124 3.60 -2.08 15.16
C VAL A 124 4.71 -2.81 15.94
N ALA A 125 4.70 -4.14 15.91
CA ALA A 125 5.76 -4.94 16.53
C ALA A 125 7.13 -4.68 15.89
N MET A 126 7.20 -4.59 14.56
CA MET A 126 8.41 -4.29 13.82
C MET A 126 8.95 -2.90 14.14
N GLU A 127 8.07 -1.88 14.14
CA GLU A 127 8.43 -0.51 14.48
C GLU A 127 8.93 -0.40 15.92
N ALA A 128 8.26 -1.04 16.87
CA ALA A 128 8.67 -1.05 18.25
C ALA A 128 9.99 -1.80 18.50
N ALA A 129 10.18 -2.94 17.83
CA ALA A 129 11.39 -3.75 17.96
C ALA A 129 12.64 -3.07 17.41
N LEU A 130 12.53 -2.39 16.29
CA LEU A 130 13.65 -1.71 15.63
C LEU A 130 13.79 -0.24 16.04
N GLY A 131 12.70 0.45 16.33
CA GLY A 131 12.74 1.88 16.63
C GLY A 131 13.52 2.67 15.56
N GLY A 132 14.47 3.48 15.97
CA GLY A 132 15.34 4.24 15.06
C GLY A 132 16.13 3.39 14.07
N ARG A 133 16.30 2.07 14.31
CA ARG A 133 17.00 1.17 13.38
C ARG A 133 16.23 0.93 12.08
N LEU A 134 14.91 1.21 12.02
CA LEU A 134 14.14 1.23 10.77
C LEU A 134 14.65 2.27 9.77
N GLN A 135 15.36 3.28 10.25
CA GLN A 135 15.91 4.35 9.44
C GLN A 135 17.39 4.11 9.07
N VAL A 136 17.97 2.96 9.45
CA VAL A 136 19.31 2.56 9.00
C VAL A 136 19.34 2.50 7.49
N LEU A 137 20.35 3.15 6.90
CA LEU A 137 20.55 3.19 5.46
C LEU A 137 21.35 1.95 5.02
N LEU A 138 20.71 1.12 4.19
CA LEU A 138 21.40 0.07 3.47
C LEU A 138 22.18 0.67 2.32
N THR A 139 23.46 0.35 2.23
CA THR A 139 24.35 0.84 1.18
C THR A 139 24.96 -0.32 0.42
N GLU A 140 25.16 -0.15 -0.86
CA GLU A 140 25.77 -1.18 -1.70
C GLU A 140 27.21 -1.50 -1.31
N ASN A 141 27.96 -0.48 -0.87
CA ASN A 141 29.35 -0.63 -0.45
C ASN A 141 29.71 0.33 0.71
N GLN A 142 30.84 0.05 1.37
CA GLN A 142 31.32 0.84 2.52
C GLN A 142 31.79 2.25 2.12
N ASP A 143 32.30 2.44 0.89
CA ASP A 143 32.79 3.76 0.44
C ASP A 143 31.65 4.76 0.34
N LEU A 144 30.45 4.29 -0.07
CA LEU A 144 29.25 5.12 -0.09
C LEU A 144 28.84 5.56 1.31
N SER A 145 28.93 4.64 2.30
CA SER A 145 28.67 4.96 3.71
C SER A 145 29.66 6.00 4.26
N LEU A 146 30.94 5.83 3.96
CA LEU A 146 31.98 6.78 4.39
C LEU A 146 31.76 8.16 3.77
N GLY A 147 31.50 8.24 2.47
CA GLY A 147 31.17 9.49 1.79
C GLY A 147 29.96 10.21 2.36
N ALA A 148 28.91 9.45 2.75
CA ALA A 148 27.74 10.01 3.41
C ALA A 148 28.04 10.52 4.83
N ILE A 149 28.88 9.82 5.59
CA ILE A 149 29.33 10.25 6.93
C ILE A 149 30.14 11.53 6.84
N ASP A 150 31.07 11.64 5.87
CA ASP A 150 31.88 12.85 5.65
C ASP A 150 30.97 14.02 5.25
N TYR A 151 30.02 13.81 4.35
CA TYR A 151 29.02 14.82 4.01
C TYR A 151 28.24 15.34 5.24
N LEU A 152 27.78 14.45 6.12
CA LEU A 152 27.08 14.86 7.34
C LEU A 152 27.98 15.68 8.28
N LYS A 153 29.22 15.31 8.42
CA LYS A 153 30.21 16.04 9.26
C LYS A 153 30.51 17.41 8.70
N ASP A 154 30.83 17.49 7.41
CA ASP A 154 31.24 18.74 6.75
C ASP A 154 30.12 19.78 6.74
N ASN A 155 28.89 19.34 6.64
CA ASN A 155 27.71 20.21 6.61
C ASN A 155 27.01 20.36 7.97
N ASN A 156 27.44 19.62 9.01
CA ASN A 156 26.82 19.61 10.34
C ASN A 156 25.30 19.35 10.30
N THR A 157 24.88 18.35 9.50
CA THR A 157 23.48 18.09 9.15
C THR A 157 22.89 16.84 9.82
N GLY A 158 23.32 16.55 11.05
CA GLY A 158 22.80 15.45 11.85
C GLY A 158 23.65 14.19 11.76
N ARG A 159 23.05 13.05 12.14
CA ARG A 159 23.71 11.73 12.18
C ARG A 159 22.81 10.70 11.48
N SER A 160 23.42 9.67 10.89
CA SER A 160 22.72 8.53 10.33
C SER A 160 23.51 7.24 10.58
N SER A 161 22.85 6.12 10.55
CA SER A 161 23.43 4.79 10.67
C SER A 161 23.42 4.09 9.31
N PHE A 162 24.48 3.36 9.00
CA PHE A 162 24.66 2.69 7.72
C PHE A 162 24.95 1.21 7.92
N LEU A 163 24.44 0.38 7.04
CA LEU A 163 24.74 -1.05 6.97
C LEU A 163 25.03 -1.42 5.51
N SER A 164 26.18 -2.03 5.27
CA SER A 164 26.51 -2.54 3.94
C SER A 164 25.66 -3.76 3.61
N ALA A 165 25.14 -3.86 2.38
CA ALA A 165 24.39 -5.02 1.90
C ALA A 165 25.23 -6.32 1.93
N ASN A 166 26.57 -6.19 1.86
CA ASN A 166 27.51 -7.32 1.90
C ASN A 166 28.13 -7.53 3.30
N ALA A 167 27.43 -7.15 4.38
CA ALA A 167 27.94 -7.38 5.74
C ALA A 167 28.01 -8.90 6.02
N ASP A 168 29.22 -9.39 6.26
CA ASP A 168 29.43 -10.81 6.63
C ASP A 168 28.90 -11.07 8.03
N ASP A 169 27.96 -12.02 8.15
CA ASP A 169 27.53 -12.58 9.43
C ASP A 169 28.49 -13.67 9.89
N SER A 170 29.65 -13.27 10.39
CA SER A 170 30.63 -14.21 10.96
C SER A 170 30.33 -14.60 12.41
N GLN A 171 29.20 -14.17 12.99
CA GLN A 171 28.86 -14.41 14.39
C GLN A 171 27.45 -15.00 14.58
N SER A 172 27.06 -16.01 13.82
CA SER A 172 25.91 -16.85 14.20
C SER A 172 26.31 -17.74 15.39
N SER A 173 26.24 -17.20 16.61
CA SER A 173 26.27 -18.06 17.81
C SER A 173 24.97 -18.86 17.82
N GLU A 174 25.07 -20.22 17.81
CA GLU A 174 23.96 -21.12 17.99
C GLU A 174 23.34 -20.89 19.39
N GLN A 175 22.46 -19.91 19.51
CA GLN A 175 21.63 -19.75 20.69
C GLN A 175 20.28 -20.42 20.42
N SER A 176 19.75 -21.10 21.44
CA SER A 176 18.44 -21.73 21.34
C SER A 176 17.36 -20.74 21.00
N THR A 177 16.56 -21.05 20.01
CA THR A 177 15.40 -20.24 19.59
C THR A 177 14.32 -20.29 20.67
N PRO A 178 13.72 -19.14 21.04
CA PRO A 178 12.60 -19.11 21.97
C PRO A 178 11.46 -20.01 21.51
N SER A 179 10.88 -20.75 22.46
CA SER A 179 9.74 -21.63 22.22
C SER A 179 8.94 -21.82 23.50
N GLY A 180 7.68 -22.21 23.39
CA GLY A 180 6.81 -22.48 24.53
C GLY A 180 5.53 -21.64 24.55
N GLU A 181 4.82 -21.71 25.66
CA GLU A 181 3.52 -21.03 25.82
C GLU A 181 3.66 -19.50 25.75
N GLY A 182 2.89 -18.88 24.84
CA GLY A 182 2.90 -17.44 24.59
C GLY A 182 3.96 -16.96 23.60
N PHE A 183 4.84 -17.83 23.09
CA PHE A 183 5.66 -17.52 21.91
C PHE A 183 4.77 -17.55 20.66
N VAL A 184 4.86 -16.50 19.83
CA VAL A 184 4.06 -16.37 18.62
C VAL A 184 4.89 -16.71 17.39
N ASN A 185 6.00 -16.00 17.15
CA ASN A 185 6.88 -16.22 16.01
C ASN A 185 8.23 -15.49 16.20
N LEU A 186 9.18 -15.75 15.32
CA LEU A 186 10.34 -14.88 15.16
C LEU A 186 10.00 -13.71 14.25
N LEU A 187 10.56 -12.54 14.49
CA LEU A 187 10.32 -11.39 13.62
C LEU A 187 10.93 -11.62 12.22
N THR A 188 12.03 -12.38 12.13
CA THR A 188 12.64 -12.81 10.87
C THR A 188 11.72 -13.65 9.99
N ASP A 189 10.80 -14.41 10.58
CA ASP A 189 9.93 -15.33 9.83
C ASP A 189 8.70 -14.63 9.25
N VAL A 190 8.35 -13.45 9.78
CA VAL A 190 7.19 -12.67 9.32
C VAL A 190 7.57 -11.52 8.41
N VAL A 191 8.85 -11.17 8.35
CA VAL A 191 9.37 -10.09 7.50
C VAL A 191 9.95 -10.65 6.23
N SER A 192 9.62 -10.07 5.10
CA SER A 192 10.23 -10.38 3.80
C SER A 192 11.05 -9.19 3.28
N ALA A 193 12.12 -9.51 2.54
CA ALA A 193 12.95 -8.53 1.87
C ALA A 193 13.47 -9.14 0.56
N PRO A 194 13.84 -8.31 -0.45
CA PRO A 194 14.51 -8.79 -1.65
C PRO A 194 15.81 -9.54 -1.33
N ASP A 195 16.15 -10.54 -2.12
CA ASP A 195 17.32 -11.42 -1.89
C ASP A 195 18.62 -10.62 -1.65
N LYS A 196 18.81 -9.55 -2.37
CA LYS A 196 19.97 -8.63 -2.24
C LYS A 196 20.16 -8.12 -0.81
N TYR A 197 19.09 -7.93 -0.05
CA TYR A 197 19.09 -7.33 1.30
C TYR A 197 18.70 -8.30 2.40
N SER A 198 18.33 -9.52 2.03
CA SER A 198 17.82 -10.52 2.97
C SER A 198 18.79 -10.76 4.14
N GLN A 199 20.08 -10.89 3.86
CA GLN A 199 21.11 -11.10 4.89
C GLN A 199 21.21 -9.91 5.85
N SER A 200 21.22 -8.66 5.31
CA SER A 200 21.31 -7.45 6.13
C SER A 200 20.07 -7.28 7.01
N VAL A 201 18.89 -7.60 6.47
CA VAL A 201 17.63 -7.55 7.22
C VAL A 201 17.63 -8.63 8.32
N GLN A 202 18.04 -9.86 8.03
CA GLN A 202 18.18 -10.92 9.02
C GLN A 202 19.14 -10.52 10.14
N LEU A 203 20.27 -9.90 9.81
CA LEU A 203 21.24 -9.43 10.81
C LEU A 203 20.62 -8.41 11.78
N LEU A 204 19.79 -7.51 11.28
CA LEU A 204 19.13 -6.48 12.11
C LEU A 204 17.97 -7.02 12.95
N LEU A 205 17.28 -8.04 12.45
CA LEU A 205 16.16 -8.70 13.12
C LEU A 205 16.58 -9.90 13.97
N ASN A 206 17.87 -10.25 13.93
CA ASN A 206 18.40 -11.40 14.69
C ASN A 206 18.05 -11.25 16.18
N LYS A 207 17.57 -12.33 16.78
CA LYS A 207 17.18 -12.41 18.20
C LYS A 207 16.02 -11.49 18.59
N VAL A 208 15.06 -11.27 17.69
CA VAL A 208 13.79 -10.61 18.00
C VAL A 208 12.66 -11.65 17.93
N ALA A 209 11.99 -11.85 19.05
CA ALA A 209 10.88 -12.80 19.18
C ALA A 209 9.56 -12.07 19.47
N ILE A 210 8.50 -12.48 18.79
CA ILE A 210 7.14 -11.98 19.00
C ILE A 210 6.46 -12.86 20.05
N VAL A 211 5.87 -12.22 21.04
CA VAL A 211 5.16 -12.86 22.14
C VAL A 211 3.75 -12.29 22.31
N ASP A 212 2.87 -13.05 22.97
CA ASP A 212 1.50 -12.68 23.22
C ASP A 212 1.35 -11.53 24.24
N SER A 213 2.30 -11.40 25.17
CA SER A 213 2.24 -10.42 26.22
C SER A 213 3.61 -10.10 26.85
N VAL A 214 3.71 -8.92 27.44
CA VAL A 214 4.89 -8.50 28.21
C VAL A 214 5.19 -9.49 29.36
N ARG A 215 4.16 -10.09 29.95
CA ARG A 215 4.34 -11.11 31.03
C ARG A 215 5.04 -12.36 30.51
N THR A 216 4.72 -12.78 29.29
CA THR A 216 5.42 -13.86 28.61
C THR A 216 6.87 -13.49 28.34
N ALA A 217 7.14 -12.28 27.83
CA ALA A 217 8.49 -11.78 27.64
C ALA A 217 9.35 -11.87 28.91
N LEU A 218 8.81 -11.39 30.05
CA LEU A 218 9.48 -11.44 31.34
C LEU A 218 9.74 -12.88 31.84
N ARG A 219 8.80 -13.79 31.58
CA ARG A 219 8.93 -15.21 31.95
C ARG A 219 9.99 -15.90 31.08
N MET A 220 10.08 -15.58 29.79
CA MET A 220 10.99 -16.24 28.84
C MET A 220 12.43 -15.70 28.94
N ARG A 221 12.62 -14.43 29.27
CA ARG A 221 13.92 -13.76 29.30
C ARG A 221 15.03 -14.52 30.01
N PRO A 222 14.82 -15.11 31.22
CA PRO A 222 15.88 -15.84 31.91
C PRO A 222 16.44 -17.05 31.14
N ALA A 223 15.59 -17.70 30.34
CA ALA A 223 15.97 -18.86 29.53
C ALA A 223 16.61 -18.45 28.19
N TYR A 224 16.34 -17.22 27.72
CA TYR A 224 16.80 -16.73 26.43
C TYR A 224 17.53 -15.37 26.56
N PRO A 225 18.70 -15.34 27.20
CA PRO A 225 19.46 -14.10 27.38
C PRO A 225 19.91 -13.58 26.02
N GLY A 226 19.85 -12.25 25.85
CA GLY A 226 20.26 -11.59 24.61
C GLY A 226 19.16 -11.54 23.54
N TRP A 227 17.95 -12.05 23.82
CA TRP A 227 16.78 -11.86 22.97
C TRP A 227 16.00 -10.60 23.34
N THR A 228 15.50 -9.94 22.31
CA THR A 228 14.48 -8.88 22.44
C THR A 228 13.13 -9.51 22.19
N PHE A 229 12.17 -9.25 23.07
CA PHE A 229 10.79 -9.70 22.94
C PHE A 229 9.89 -8.52 22.62
N VAL A 230 8.96 -8.70 21.71
CA VAL A 230 7.99 -7.66 21.30
C VAL A 230 6.59 -8.25 21.24
N THR A 231 5.59 -7.48 21.65
CA THR A 231 4.18 -7.85 21.45
C THR A 231 3.64 -7.25 20.16
N LYS A 232 2.51 -7.76 19.66
CA LYS A 232 1.82 -7.16 18.50
C LYS A 232 1.40 -5.71 18.75
N ASP A 233 1.12 -5.35 20.01
CA ASP A 233 0.72 -4.00 20.41
C ASP A 233 1.91 -3.02 20.54
N GLY A 234 3.14 -3.51 20.35
CA GLY A 234 4.35 -2.68 20.38
C GLY A 234 5.04 -2.56 21.73
N ASP A 235 4.63 -3.32 22.74
CA ASP A 235 5.39 -3.40 23.98
C ASP A 235 6.67 -4.21 23.76
N THR A 236 7.81 -3.74 24.25
CA THR A 236 9.10 -4.41 24.06
C THR A 236 9.82 -4.66 25.38
N LEU A 237 10.50 -5.81 25.44
CA LEU A 237 11.50 -6.11 26.45
C LEU A 237 12.83 -6.36 25.72
N SER A 238 13.73 -5.39 25.78
CA SER A 238 15.01 -5.47 25.09
C SER A 238 15.98 -6.43 25.78
N ALA A 239 17.01 -6.84 25.05
CA ALA A 239 18.02 -7.80 25.52
C ALA A 239 18.72 -7.35 26.79
N ASP A 240 18.94 -6.05 26.98
CA ASP A 240 19.50 -5.44 28.21
C ASP A 240 18.51 -5.37 29.36
N GLY A 241 17.23 -5.65 29.11
CA GLY A 241 16.17 -5.72 30.11
C GLY A 241 15.34 -4.46 30.28
N VAL A 242 15.50 -3.50 29.40
CA VAL A 242 14.62 -2.32 29.37
C VAL A 242 13.25 -2.74 28.87
N LEU A 243 12.23 -2.42 29.66
CA LEU A 243 10.83 -2.60 29.30
C LEU A 243 10.30 -1.27 28.78
N THR A 244 9.78 -1.28 27.54
CA THR A 244 9.12 -0.13 26.92
C THR A 244 7.71 -0.55 26.51
N GLY A 245 6.72 0.29 26.77
CA GLY A 245 5.33 0.02 26.42
C GLY A 245 4.46 1.22 26.72
N GLY A 246 3.22 1.16 26.30
CA GLY A 246 2.23 2.22 26.46
C GLY A 246 1.52 2.55 25.16
N ALA A 247 0.62 3.53 25.17
CA ALA A 247 -0.05 3.97 23.96
C ALA A 247 0.95 4.69 23.05
N GLN A 248 1.08 4.20 21.84
CA GLN A 248 1.86 4.87 20.80
C GLN A 248 1.02 6.00 20.22
N ASP A 249 1.52 7.24 20.26
CA ASP A 249 0.86 8.36 19.60
C ASP A 249 0.83 8.09 18.08
N SER A 250 -0.38 8.00 17.56
CA SER A 250 -0.65 7.62 16.16
C SER A 250 -0.15 8.65 15.12
N ALA A 251 0.41 9.77 15.57
CA ALA A 251 0.85 10.85 14.68
C ALA A 251 2.30 10.68 14.16
N ASP A 252 3.18 10.01 14.91
CA ASP A 252 4.61 9.85 14.55
C ASP A 252 4.98 8.42 14.14
N SER A 253 4.10 7.46 14.38
CA SER A 253 4.33 6.07 14.08
C SER A 253 3.77 5.74 12.71
N GLY A 254 4.58 5.28 11.82
CA GLY A 254 4.00 4.71 10.64
C GLY A 254 4.76 4.93 9.36
N ILE A 255 6.09 4.85 9.40
CA ILE A 255 6.86 4.76 8.15
C ILE A 255 6.41 3.51 7.38
N LEU A 256 6.25 2.37 8.06
CA LEU A 256 5.77 1.13 7.45
C LEU A 256 4.29 1.22 7.06
N LYS A 257 3.45 1.76 7.95
CA LYS A 257 2.03 2.01 7.65
C LYS A 257 1.85 2.94 6.45
N ARG A 258 2.62 4.05 6.39
CA ARG A 258 2.58 4.97 5.24
C ARG A 258 2.98 4.27 3.94
N LYS A 259 4.05 3.47 3.97
CA LYS A 259 4.49 2.68 2.82
C LYS A 259 3.38 1.74 2.32
N ARG A 260 2.74 1.00 3.23
CA ARG A 260 1.62 0.13 2.89
C ARG A 260 0.45 0.93 2.32
N GLU A 261 0.05 2.05 2.96
CA GLU A 261 -1.04 2.89 2.47
C GLU A 261 -0.78 3.41 1.06
N ILE A 262 0.46 3.78 0.73
CA ILE A 262 0.85 4.15 -0.64
C ILE A 262 0.66 2.98 -1.60
N GLN A 263 1.09 1.77 -1.24
CA GLN A 263 0.93 0.58 -2.08
C GLN A 263 -0.54 0.25 -2.31
N ASP A 264 -1.35 0.23 -1.26
CA ASP A 264 -2.79 -0.07 -1.32
C ASP A 264 -3.55 0.95 -2.18
N LEU A 265 -3.26 2.26 -2.00
CA LEU A 265 -3.88 3.32 -2.79
C LEU A 265 -3.41 3.31 -4.24
N SER A 266 -2.15 2.97 -4.51
CA SER A 266 -1.63 2.82 -5.88
C SER A 266 -2.32 1.68 -6.60
N GLN A 267 -2.45 0.52 -5.96
CA GLN A 267 -3.17 -0.62 -6.52
C GLN A 267 -4.64 -0.28 -6.78
N LYS A 268 -5.32 0.34 -5.81
CA LYS A 268 -6.71 0.77 -5.95
C LYS A 268 -6.91 1.75 -7.10
N LYS A 269 -5.96 2.68 -7.28
CA LYS A 269 -5.98 3.63 -8.41
C LYS A 269 -5.82 2.92 -9.75
N GLU A 270 -4.93 1.91 -9.85
CA GLU A 270 -4.73 1.13 -11.07
C GLU A 270 -5.96 0.28 -11.41
N GLU A 271 -6.62 -0.31 -10.43
CA GLU A 271 -7.86 -1.08 -10.62
C GLU A 271 -9.03 -0.21 -11.12
N TRP A 272 -9.02 1.08 -10.82
CA TRP A 272 -10.10 2.02 -11.18
C TRP A 272 -9.80 2.90 -12.39
N ALA A 273 -8.60 2.85 -12.95
CA ALA A 273 -8.17 3.62 -14.12
C ALA A 273 -8.46 2.91 -15.44
#